data_1ac8cad966825cf78f5a97bae9d5a8e5
#
_entry.id   1ac8cad966825cf78f5a97bae9d5a8e5
#
_cell.length_a   1.000
_cell.length_b   1.000
_cell.length_c   1.000
_cell.angle_alpha   90.00
_cell.angle_beta   90.00
_cell.angle_gamma   90.00
#
_symmetry.space_group_name_H-M   'P 1'
#
loop_
_entity.id
_entity.type
_entity.pdbx_description
1 polymer ?
#
loop_
_entity_poly.entity_id
_entity_poly.type
_entity_poly.pdbx_seq_one_letter_code
_entity_poly.pdbx_strand_id
1 'polypeptide(L)'
;IIRVSLPRFIEEIMSYITTYTGKHFAPINPDMTQVDIQDIAHALSMICRGNGQVKTFFSVGQHCINAAKEAIARGYSHRVILACLLHDACESYMSDVPKPLKASMPEYVIIEENLLNLIYQKFLGSSLTSKELELVKQIDNDLLYYDLKELLNECCSNAAPELQIPLNY
;
A
#
# COMPACT_ATOMS: atom_id res chain seq x y z
N ILE A 1 -32.98 6.33 -6.85
CA ILE A 1 -32.05 6.51 -5.72
C ILE A 1 -32.48 7.82 -5.03
N ILE A 2 -33.05 7.73 -3.82
CA ILE A 2 -33.46 8.89 -3.03
C ILE A 2 -32.17 9.52 -2.48
N ARG A 3 -31.79 10.70 -2.98
CA ARG A 3 -30.75 11.53 -2.34
C ARG A 3 -31.36 12.13 -1.06
N VAL A 4 -31.03 11.57 0.08
CA VAL A 4 -31.28 12.20 1.37
C VAL A 4 -30.20 13.28 1.54
N SER A 5 -30.58 14.55 1.67
CA SER A 5 -29.63 15.59 2.02
C SER A 5 -29.18 15.36 3.47
N LEU A 6 -27.92 15.06 3.66
CA LEU A 6 -27.33 14.93 5.00
C LEU A 6 -27.17 16.32 5.65
N PRO A 7 -27.27 16.43 6.98
CA PRO A 7 -26.89 17.65 7.66
C PRO A 7 -25.45 18.06 7.33
N ARG A 8 -25.18 19.35 7.15
CA ARG A 8 -23.87 19.90 6.77
C ARG A 8 -22.71 19.36 7.64
N PHE A 9 -22.94 19.15 8.92
CA PHE A 9 -21.99 18.54 9.84
C PHE A 9 -21.59 17.09 9.42
N ILE A 10 -22.55 16.29 8.93
CA ILE A 10 -22.30 14.92 8.47
C ILE A 10 -21.56 14.94 7.13
N GLU A 11 -21.90 15.86 6.22
CA GLU A 11 -21.18 16.03 4.95
C GLU A 11 -19.71 16.42 5.19
N GLU A 12 -19.44 17.27 6.16
CA GLU A 12 -18.08 17.68 6.53
C GLU A 12 -17.27 16.51 7.11
N ILE A 13 -17.83 15.74 8.05
CA ILE A 13 -17.18 14.54 8.61
C ILE A 13 -16.94 13.45 7.56
N MET A 14 -17.81 13.33 6.56
CA MET A 14 -17.66 12.35 5.48
C MET A 14 -16.61 12.73 4.41
N SER A 15 -16.02 13.92 4.47
CA SER A 15 -15.02 14.39 3.51
C SER A 15 -13.58 14.02 3.88
N TYR A 16 -13.33 13.56 5.11
CA TYR A 16 -12.01 13.20 5.61
C TYR A 16 -12.04 11.96 6.50
N ILE A 17 -10.87 11.37 6.69
CA ILE A 17 -10.64 10.39 7.75
C ILE A 17 -9.80 11.03 8.85
N THR A 18 -10.05 10.66 10.10
CA THR A 18 -9.17 11.05 11.21
C THR A 18 -8.03 10.04 11.32
N THR A 19 -6.80 10.51 11.19
CA THR A 19 -5.60 9.67 11.24
C THR A 19 -5.16 9.37 12.67
N TYR A 20 -4.18 8.48 12.84
CA TYR A 20 -3.60 8.13 14.14
C TYR A 20 -3.03 9.35 14.90
N THR A 21 -2.39 10.29 14.18
CA THR A 21 -1.89 11.54 14.78
C THR A 21 -2.97 12.61 14.97
N GLY A 22 -4.23 12.30 14.66
CA GLY A 22 -5.37 13.20 14.83
C GLY A 22 -5.58 14.21 13.69
N LYS A 23 -4.91 14.04 12.56
CA LYS A 23 -5.12 14.89 11.37
C LYS A 23 -6.40 14.51 10.63
N HIS A 24 -7.04 15.50 10.02
CA HIS A 24 -8.15 15.29 9.10
C HIS A 24 -7.60 15.15 7.68
N PHE A 25 -7.49 13.92 7.21
CA PHE A 25 -6.93 13.60 5.90
C PHE A 25 -8.03 13.34 4.87
N ALA A 26 -8.02 14.03 3.74
CA ALA A 26 -8.97 13.86 2.64
C ALA A 26 -8.37 13.00 1.52
N PRO A 27 -8.64 11.67 1.43
CA PRO A 27 -7.98 10.80 0.47
C PRO A 27 -8.24 11.15 -1.00
N ILE A 28 -9.42 11.71 -1.30
CA ILE A 28 -9.81 12.08 -2.67
C ILE A 28 -9.08 13.33 -3.16
N ASN A 29 -8.76 14.25 -2.24
CA ASN A 29 -8.03 15.48 -2.55
C ASN A 29 -6.90 15.67 -1.51
N PRO A 30 -5.85 14.84 -1.54
CA PRO A 30 -4.85 14.79 -0.50
C PRO A 30 -3.95 16.03 -0.50
N ASP A 31 -3.69 16.56 0.70
CA ASP A 31 -2.68 17.58 0.95
C ASP A 31 -1.38 16.91 1.44
N MET A 32 -0.28 17.16 0.74
CA MET A 32 1.04 16.64 1.08
C MET A 32 1.47 17.00 2.52
N THR A 33 1.02 18.14 3.05
CA THR A 33 1.35 18.58 4.41
C THR A 33 0.72 17.69 5.47
N GLN A 34 -0.41 17.06 5.15
CA GLN A 34 -1.14 16.15 6.05
C GLN A 34 -0.64 14.71 6.02
N VAL A 35 0.09 14.31 4.98
CA VAL A 35 0.72 12.98 4.92
C VAL A 35 1.75 12.87 6.04
N ASP A 36 1.65 11.84 6.88
CA ASP A 36 2.54 11.63 8.01
C ASP A 36 3.07 10.20 8.04
N ILE A 37 4.38 10.05 8.22
CA ILE A 37 5.02 8.73 8.25
C ILE A 37 4.57 7.91 9.48
N GLN A 38 4.20 8.55 10.58
CA GLN A 38 3.69 7.86 11.76
C GLN A 38 2.30 7.30 11.50
N ASP A 39 1.44 8.06 10.80
CA ASP A 39 0.12 7.57 10.38
C ASP A 39 0.24 6.39 9.44
N ILE A 40 1.13 6.49 8.43
CA ILE A 40 1.41 5.40 7.48
C ILE A 40 1.90 4.16 8.22
N ALA A 41 2.95 4.28 9.03
CA ALA A 41 3.55 3.15 9.73
C ALA A 41 2.55 2.47 10.68
N HIS A 42 1.78 3.27 11.45
CA HIS A 42 0.77 2.76 12.37
C HIS A 42 -0.34 2.01 11.61
N ALA A 43 -0.95 2.66 10.61
CA ALA A 43 -2.07 2.07 9.87
C ALA A 43 -1.66 0.79 9.14
N LEU A 44 -0.52 0.80 8.40
CA LEU A 44 -0.03 -0.38 7.71
C LEU A 44 0.31 -1.54 8.66
N SER A 45 0.71 -1.26 9.92
CA SER A 45 0.93 -2.29 10.92
C SER A 45 -0.34 -2.97 11.39
N MET A 46 -1.50 -2.32 11.23
CA MET A 46 -2.82 -2.78 11.66
C MET A 46 -3.67 -3.36 10.53
N ILE A 47 -3.35 -3.05 9.26
CA ILE A 47 -4.06 -3.59 8.10
C ILE A 47 -3.55 -5.00 7.82
N CYS A 48 -4.46 -5.99 7.87
CA CYS A 48 -4.14 -7.37 7.55
C CYS A 48 -4.14 -7.58 6.04
N ARG A 49 -3.07 -8.17 5.49
CA ARG A 49 -2.96 -8.56 4.07
C ARG A 49 -4.12 -9.47 3.63
N GLY A 50 -4.42 -9.42 2.33
CA GLY A 50 -5.44 -10.30 1.72
C GLY A 50 -6.83 -10.13 2.34
N ASN A 51 -7.17 -8.93 2.80
CA ASN A 51 -8.45 -8.62 3.43
C ASN A 51 -8.80 -9.56 4.62
N GLY A 52 -7.77 -10.00 5.37
CA GLY A 52 -7.93 -10.89 6.52
C GLY A 52 -8.21 -12.37 6.17
N GLN A 53 -8.14 -12.76 4.89
CA GLN A 53 -8.34 -14.16 4.47
C GLN A 53 -7.09 -15.04 4.68
N VAL A 54 -6.05 -14.50 5.29
CA VAL A 54 -4.78 -15.18 5.59
C VAL A 54 -4.91 -16.11 6.80
N LYS A 55 -4.10 -17.18 6.85
CA LYS A 55 -4.09 -18.17 7.96
C LYS A 55 -3.73 -17.58 9.31
N THR A 56 -2.82 -16.59 9.31
CA THR A 56 -2.33 -15.87 10.48
C THR A 56 -2.28 -14.40 10.16
N PHE A 57 -2.37 -13.54 11.18
CA PHE A 57 -2.24 -12.12 10.96
C PHE A 57 -0.88 -11.79 10.34
N PHE A 58 -0.91 -11.17 9.17
CA PHE A 58 0.26 -10.65 8.48
C PHE A 58 -0.06 -9.27 7.94
N SER A 59 0.63 -8.25 8.44
CA SER A 59 0.29 -6.87 8.11
C SER A 59 0.84 -6.43 6.75
N VAL A 60 0.20 -5.44 6.14
CA VAL A 60 0.73 -4.74 4.96
C VAL A 60 2.09 -4.13 5.28
N GLY A 61 2.26 -3.59 6.49
CA GLY A 61 3.56 -3.06 6.94
C GLY A 61 4.67 -4.11 6.94
N GLN A 62 4.38 -5.37 7.35
CA GLN A 62 5.36 -6.45 7.30
C GLN A 62 5.72 -6.83 5.85
N HIS A 63 4.75 -6.83 4.94
CA HIS A 63 5.00 -7.01 3.52
C HIS A 63 5.92 -5.93 2.96
N CYS A 64 5.65 -4.66 3.24
CA CYS A 64 6.50 -3.54 2.83
C CYS A 64 7.94 -3.65 3.38
N ILE A 65 8.10 -4.11 4.63
CA ILE A 65 9.42 -4.36 5.23
C ILE A 65 10.14 -5.48 4.48
N ASN A 66 9.45 -6.57 4.14
CA ASN A 66 10.04 -7.66 3.35
C ASN A 66 10.45 -7.18 1.95
N ALA A 67 9.63 -6.34 1.30
CA ALA A 67 9.97 -5.74 0.01
C ALA A 67 11.23 -4.87 0.09
N ALA A 68 11.36 -4.04 1.12
CA ALA A 68 12.56 -3.23 1.33
C ALA A 68 13.80 -4.09 1.60
N LYS A 69 13.68 -5.15 2.42
CA LYS A 69 14.80 -6.08 2.70
C LYS A 69 15.24 -6.81 1.44
N GLU A 70 14.32 -7.28 0.61
CA GLU A 70 14.64 -7.91 -0.68
C GLU A 70 15.33 -6.94 -1.62
N ALA A 71 14.89 -5.66 -1.69
CA ALA A 71 15.55 -4.63 -2.46
C ALA A 71 16.99 -4.36 -2.00
N ILE A 72 17.25 -4.40 -0.68
CA ILE A 72 18.61 -4.29 -0.10
C ILE A 72 19.45 -5.47 -0.55
N ALA A 73 18.94 -6.71 -0.43
CA ALA A 73 19.67 -7.92 -0.77
C ALA A 73 20.00 -7.99 -2.27
N ARG A 74 19.12 -7.48 -3.14
CA ARG A 74 19.38 -7.33 -4.58
C ARG A 74 20.36 -6.20 -4.94
N GLY A 75 20.82 -5.40 -3.96
CA GLY A 75 21.76 -4.29 -4.17
C GLY A 75 21.14 -3.07 -4.90
N TYR A 76 19.84 -2.85 -4.73
CA TYR A 76 19.18 -1.70 -5.36
C TYR A 76 19.57 -0.38 -4.67
N SER A 77 19.36 0.74 -5.36
CA SER A 77 19.65 2.07 -4.80
C SER A 77 18.79 2.36 -3.56
N HIS A 78 19.30 3.21 -2.65
CA HIS A 78 18.54 3.65 -1.47
C HIS A 78 17.15 4.19 -1.83
N ARG A 79 17.03 4.87 -2.98
CA ARG A 79 15.77 5.40 -3.47
C ARG A 79 14.77 4.27 -3.81
N VAL A 80 15.21 3.21 -4.48
CA VAL A 80 14.36 2.04 -4.79
C VAL A 80 14.02 1.27 -3.52
N ILE A 81 14.95 1.14 -2.57
CA ILE A 81 14.69 0.51 -1.28
C ILE A 81 13.57 1.25 -0.53
N LEU A 82 13.65 2.58 -0.45
CA LEU A 82 12.59 3.39 0.17
C LEU A 82 11.27 3.32 -0.61
N ALA A 83 11.34 3.26 -1.94
CA ALA A 83 10.14 3.08 -2.76
C ALA A 83 9.47 1.71 -2.49
N CYS A 84 10.23 0.64 -2.33
CA CYS A 84 9.73 -0.67 -1.92
C CYS A 84 9.10 -0.63 -0.51
N LEU A 85 9.68 0.12 0.43
CA LEU A 85 9.11 0.30 1.76
C LEU A 85 7.77 1.05 1.74
N LEU A 86 7.57 1.94 0.77
CA LEU A 86 6.42 2.83 0.66
C LEU A 86 5.41 2.40 -0.41
N HIS A 87 5.59 1.27 -1.11
CA HIS A 87 4.80 0.95 -2.30
C HIS A 87 3.30 0.75 -2.03
N ASP A 88 2.94 0.31 -0.84
CA ASP A 88 1.55 0.19 -0.36
C ASP A 88 1.18 1.30 0.64
N ALA A 89 1.97 2.39 0.73
CA ALA A 89 1.74 3.43 1.74
C ALA A 89 0.39 4.15 1.60
N CYS A 90 -0.19 4.22 0.41
CA CYS A 90 -1.52 4.78 0.18
C CYS A 90 -2.63 3.97 0.88
N GLU A 91 -2.43 2.66 1.11
CA GLU A 91 -3.38 1.79 1.79
C GLU A 91 -3.62 2.21 3.25
N SER A 92 -2.67 2.90 3.87
CA SER A 92 -2.85 3.49 5.20
C SER A 92 -4.03 4.47 5.29
N TYR A 93 -4.43 5.05 4.15
CA TYR A 93 -5.52 6.01 4.02
C TYR A 93 -6.73 5.47 3.25
N MET A 94 -6.55 4.39 2.47
CA MET A 94 -7.55 3.87 1.53
C MET A 94 -7.90 2.40 1.74
N SER A 95 -7.16 1.69 2.62
CA SER A 95 -7.26 0.24 2.84
C SER A 95 -6.66 -0.63 1.72
N ASP A 96 -6.33 -1.89 2.05
CA ASP A 96 -5.90 -2.93 1.09
C ASP A 96 -7.12 -3.50 0.37
N VAL A 97 -7.39 -3.00 -0.84
CA VAL A 97 -8.51 -3.47 -1.66
C VAL A 97 -8.02 -4.59 -2.61
N PRO A 98 -8.67 -5.78 -2.60
CA PRO A 98 -8.25 -6.89 -3.46
C PRO A 98 -8.25 -6.56 -4.94
N LYS A 99 -7.19 -7.00 -5.66
CA LYS A 99 -7.00 -6.73 -7.11
C LYS A 99 -8.25 -6.99 -7.98
N PRO A 100 -9.02 -8.09 -7.80
CA PRO A 100 -10.24 -8.32 -8.59
C PRO A 100 -11.31 -7.24 -8.40
N LEU A 101 -11.40 -6.68 -7.19
CA LEU A 101 -12.34 -5.60 -6.90
C LEU A 101 -11.84 -4.27 -7.48
N LYS A 102 -10.55 -3.95 -7.31
CA LYS A 102 -9.91 -2.75 -7.92
C LYS A 102 -10.14 -2.69 -9.43
N ALA A 103 -10.06 -3.82 -10.13
CA ALA A 103 -10.28 -3.89 -11.58
C ALA A 103 -11.65 -3.38 -12.03
N SER A 104 -12.65 -3.38 -11.17
CA SER A 104 -14.00 -2.85 -11.43
C SER A 104 -14.20 -1.40 -10.96
N MET A 105 -13.16 -0.77 -10.39
CA MET A 105 -13.22 0.54 -9.75
C MET A 105 -12.17 1.51 -10.32
N PRO A 106 -12.27 1.93 -11.59
CA PRO A 106 -11.21 2.73 -12.24
C PRO A 106 -10.96 4.07 -11.53
N GLU A 107 -11.98 4.71 -10.98
CA GLU A 107 -11.82 5.96 -10.21
C GLU A 107 -10.99 5.75 -8.94
N TYR A 108 -11.20 4.61 -8.25
CA TYR A 108 -10.41 4.25 -7.07
C TYR A 108 -8.92 4.10 -7.44
N VAL A 109 -8.61 3.43 -8.54
CA VAL A 109 -7.23 3.23 -9.00
C VAL A 109 -6.53 4.57 -9.27
N ILE A 110 -7.23 5.51 -9.92
CA ILE A 110 -6.70 6.86 -10.18
C ILE A 110 -6.39 7.60 -8.86
N ILE A 111 -7.28 7.52 -7.87
CA ILE A 111 -7.08 8.16 -6.56
C ILE A 111 -5.89 7.52 -5.85
N GLU A 112 -5.80 6.19 -5.84
CA GLU A 112 -4.71 5.42 -5.24
C GLU A 112 -3.36 5.79 -5.86
N GLU A 113 -3.25 5.80 -7.19
CA GLU A 113 -2.03 6.17 -7.91
C GLU A 113 -1.60 7.63 -7.62
N ASN A 114 -2.56 8.55 -7.59
CA ASN A 114 -2.28 9.96 -7.27
C ASN A 114 -1.75 10.11 -5.85
N LEU A 115 -2.39 9.45 -4.88
CA LEU A 115 -1.97 9.49 -3.48
C LEU A 115 -0.60 8.85 -3.29
N LEU A 116 -0.34 7.68 -3.88
CA LEU A 116 0.95 7.02 -3.81
C LEU A 116 2.06 7.89 -4.43
N ASN A 117 1.78 8.50 -5.58
CA ASN A 117 2.72 9.42 -6.21
C ASN A 117 3.03 10.64 -5.34
N LEU A 118 2.02 11.21 -4.66
CA LEU A 118 2.19 12.31 -3.71
C LEU A 118 3.06 11.88 -2.50
N ILE A 119 2.87 10.65 -2.00
CA ILE A 119 3.71 10.07 -0.95
C ILE A 119 5.17 9.92 -1.42
N TYR A 120 5.40 9.41 -2.64
CA TYR A 120 6.75 9.35 -3.22
C TYR A 120 7.38 10.74 -3.35
N GLN A 121 6.64 11.73 -3.85
CA GLN A 121 7.15 13.10 -3.94
C GLN A 121 7.56 13.63 -2.56
N LYS A 122 6.77 13.39 -1.53
CA LYS A 122 7.08 13.83 -0.17
C LYS A 122 8.35 13.21 0.40
N PHE A 123 8.49 11.88 0.31
CA PHE A 123 9.56 11.16 0.99
C PHE A 123 10.79 10.88 0.12
N LEU A 124 10.63 10.86 -1.19
CA LEU A 124 11.71 10.63 -2.15
C LEU A 124 12.12 11.89 -2.93
N GLY A 125 11.37 13.01 -2.75
CA GLY A 125 11.63 14.29 -3.41
C GLY A 125 11.11 14.40 -4.84
N SER A 126 10.66 13.30 -5.47
CA SER A 126 10.06 13.28 -6.82
C SER A 126 9.31 11.98 -7.07
N SER A 127 8.48 11.93 -8.11
CA SER A 127 7.88 10.70 -8.63
C SER A 127 8.95 9.68 -9.04
N LEU A 128 8.60 8.39 -9.02
CA LEU A 128 9.48 7.35 -9.53
C LEU A 128 9.57 7.39 -11.06
N THR A 129 10.73 7.06 -11.58
CA THR A 129 10.91 6.77 -13.00
C THR A 129 10.26 5.44 -13.37
N SER A 130 9.97 5.22 -14.66
CA SER A 130 9.42 3.94 -15.14
C SER A 130 10.29 2.75 -14.74
N LYS A 131 11.61 2.90 -14.79
CA LYS A 131 12.55 1.84 -14.38
C LYS A 131 12.47 1.54 -12.89
N GLU A 132 12.37 2.56 -12.04
CA GLU A 132 12.22 2.36 -10.59
C GLU A 132 10.88 1.68 -10.25
N LEU A 133 9.79 2.10 -10.93
CA LEU A 133 8.47 1.45 -10.79
C LEU A 133 8.51 -0.03 -11.19
N GLU A 134 9.20 -0.37 -12.29
CA GLU A 134 9.37 -1.77 -12.72
C GLU A 134 10.10 -2.59 -11.66
N LEU A 135 11.17 -2.06 -11.05
CA LEU A 135 11.92 -2.76 -9.98
C LEU A 135 11.06 -2.98 -8.73
N VAL A 136 10.31 -1.97 -8.30
CA VAL A 136 9.38 -2.09 -7.15
C VAL A 136 8.31 -3.13 -7.45
N LYS A 137 7.67 -3.06 -8.62
CA LYS A 137 6.62 -3.99 -9.02
C LYS A 137 7.11 -5.43 -9.16
N GLN A 138 8.36 -5.61 -9.61
CA GLN A 138 8.97 -6.94 -9.67
C GLN A 138 9.08 -7.55 -8.28
N ILE A 139 9.61 -6.80 -7.30
CA ILE A 139 9.73 -7.28 -5.91
C ILE A 139 8.36 -7.59 -5.33
N ASP A 140 7.37 -6.69 -5.47
CA ASP A 140 6.01 -6.92 -4.98
C ASP A 140 5.41 -8.21 -5.57
N ASN A 141 5.53 -8.42 -6.89
CA ASN A 141 5.05 -9.64 -7.53
C ASN A 141 5.78 -10.90 -7.07
N ASP A 142 7.10 -10.84 -6.86
CA ASP A 142 7.89 -11.95 -6.36
C ASP A 142 7.46 -12.35 -4.93
N LEU A 143 7.23 -11.36 -4.07
CA LEU A 143 6.71 -11.60 -2.71
C LEU A 143 5.27 -12.10 -2.72
N LEU A 144 4.42 -11.57 -3.61
CA LEU A 144 3.02 -12.00 -3.73
C LEU A 144 2.91 -13.51 -4.00
N TYR A 145 3.84 -14.10 -4.77
CA TYR A 145 3.87 -15.55 -4.99
C TYR A 145 3.91 -16.32 -3.67
N TYR A 146 4.78 -15.89 -2.75
CA TYR A 146 4.95 -16.53 -1.44
C TYR A 146 3.81 -16.20 -0.49
N ASP A 147 3.31 -14.97 -0.51
CA ASP A 147 2.13 -14.57 0.28
C ASP A 147 0.91 -15.44 -0.10
N LEU A 148 0.67 -15.67 -1.39
CA LEU A 148 -0.42 -16.55 -1.87
C LEU A 148 -0.23 -17.99 -1.41
N LYS A 149 0.98 -18.52 -1.52
CA LYS A 149 1.29 -19.92 -1.17
C LYS A 149 1.26 -20.16 0.34
N GLU A 150 1.94 -19.32 1.11
CA GLU A 150 2.17 -19.55 2.53
C GLU A 150 1.01 -19.05 3.40
N LEU A 151 0.43 -17.89 3.06
CA LEU A 151 -0.63 -17.26 3.85
C LEU A 151 -2.04 -17.67 3.40
N LEU A 152 -2.26 -17.92 2.10
CA LEU A 152 -3.60 -18.10 1.52
C LEU A 152 -3.89 -19.52 1.03
N ASN A 153 -2.96 -20.48 1.14
CA ASN A 153 -3.07 -21.85 0.60
C ASN A 153 -3.35 -21.90 -0.91
N GLU A 154 -2.90 -20.91 -1.67
CA GLU A 154 -3.07 -20.89 -3.11
C GLU A 154 -2.15 -21.89 -3.78
N CYS A 155 -2.65 -22.62 -4.77
CA CYS A 155 -1.83 -23.50 -5.61
C CYS A 155 -1.15 -22.68 -6.70
N CYS A 156 0.10 -22.26 -6.44
CA CYS A 156 0.90 -21.57 -7.44
C CYS A 156 1.50 -22.60 -8.41
N SER A 157 1.02 -22.61 -9.67
CA SER A 157 1.51 -23.53 -10.72
C SER A 157 2.80 -23.04 -11.41
N ASN A 158 3.15 -21.78 -11.25
CA ASN A 158 4.34 -21.18 -11.84
C ASN A 158 5.59 -21.54 -11.02
N ALA A 159 6.77 -21.45 -11.65
CA ALA A 159 8.05 -21.56 -10.93
C ALA A 159 8.14 -20.45 -9.86
N ALA A 160 8.58 -20.83 -8.67
CA ALA A 160 8.80 -19.87 -7.59
C ALA A 160 9.87 -18.85 -7.99
N PRO A 161 9.64 -17.54 -7.81
CA PRO A 161 10.68 -16.54 -8.00
C PRO A 161 11.79 -16.76 -6.96
N GLU A 162 13.04 -16.48 -7.35
CA GLU A 162 14.16 -16.55 -6.44
C GLU A 162 14.22 -15.30 -5.57
N LEU A 163 14.15 -15.48 -4.24
CA LEU A 163 14.34 -14.41 -3.26
C LEU A 163 15.74 -14.48 -2.66
N GLN A 164 16.28 -13.33 -2.31
CA GLN A 164 17.59 -13.20 -1.67
C GLN A 164 17.49 -13.18 -0.13
N ILE A 165 16.29 -13.10 0.40
CA ILE A 165 16.01 -13.11 1.85
C ILE A 165 15.06 -14.23 2.24
N PRO A 166 15.16 -14.77 3.47
CA PRO A 166 14.11 -15.59 4.05
C PRO A 166 12.89 -14.71 4.40
N LEU A 167 11.68 -15.21 4.12
CA LEU A 167 10.45 -14.56 4.56
C LEU A 167 10.01 -15.10 5.92
N ASN A 168 9.57 -14.21 6.78
CA ASN A 168 8.97 -14.54 8.08
C ASN A 168 7.47 -14.16 8.03
N TYR A 169 6.63 -15.18 8.16
CA TYR A 169 5.17 -15.06 8.21
C TYR A 169 4.65 -15.26 9.63
#